data_e7c3f3b42c731db15782cdccd2e2dd9f
#
_entry.id   e7c3f3b42c731db15782cdccd2e2dd9f
#
_cell.length_a   1.000
_cell.length_b   1.000
_cell.length_c   1.000
_cell.angle_alpha   90.00
_cell.angle_beta   90.00
_cell.angle_gamma   90.00
#
_symmetry.space_group_name_H-M   'P 1'
#
loop_
_entity.id
_entity.type
_entity.pdbx_description
1 polymer ?
#
loop_
_entity_poly.entity_id
_entity_poly.type
_entity_poly.pdbx_seq_one_letter_code
_entity_poly.pdbx_strand_id
1 'polypeptide(L)'
;HLLLRFGILAKLRTRSIKYGTTRRPAYELRVVDAASIERFCLEIGALGKEDKVTVVLEQLARGRRQTNLDTIPVEAWHAVRSAKGDRSWQSMFAAMGLPESSNLHVDKRAFGRERMSRIAEALHAQELKNLAEGDLYWDTITAIEYLGEQQVYDLTVDSTHNFVADDILVHNTSLAINVAQNAAKRYSARVAIFSLEMSNEQLAQRLLSMETGIDSHRLRLGQLHEEEWPILLEAANVLAGTSIFIDDTPAASVNEIRTKCRRLYAEHGLDMVLIDYMQLMSGQTGSRNENRQQEISYISRSLKSLARELNVPVIALSQLSRAVESRSDKRPMLSDLRESGSIEQDADVVLFIYRDDYYNEDSEQQNIADVIVAKHRHGSTGTVSLFFRKELTQFRDLEIQRTELDY
;
A
#
# COMPACT_ATOMS: atom_id res chain seq x y z
N HIS A 1 -3.60 20.04 -1.38
CA HIS A 1 -3.47 18.66 -1.88
C HIS A 1 -2.73 18.60 -3.24
N LEU A 2 -3.19 19.26 -4.33
CA LEU A 2 -2.51 19.18 -5.63
C LEU A 2 -1.04 19.61 -5.56
N LEU A 3 -0.73 20.70 -4.88
CA LEU A 3 0.66 21.18 -4.73
C LEU A 3 1.52 20.20 -3.91
N LEU A 4 0.93 19.54 -2.92
CA LEU A 4 1.65 18.55 -2.11
C LEU A 4 2.13 17.37 -2.97
N ARG A 5 1.37 16.96 -3.99
CA ARG A 5 1.76 15.90 -4.95
C ARG A 5 2.97 16.27 -5.82
N PHE A 6 3.23 17.55 -5.96
CA PHE A 6 4.48 18.06 -6.54
C PHE A 6 5.58 18.27 -5.49
N GLY A 7 5.36 17.80 -4.25
CA GLY A 7 6.27 18.06 -3.13
C GLY A 7 6.36 19.52 -2.72
N ILE A 8 5.30 20.30 -2.99
CA ILE A 8 5.23 21.72 -2.71
C ILE A 8 4.34 21.95 -1.49
N LEU A 9 4.95 22.35 -0.38
CA LEU A 9 4.23 22.65 0.87
C LEU A 9 3.57 24.02 0.80
N ALA A 10 2.25 24.04 0.97
CA ALA A 10 1.46 25.27 0.90
C ALA A 10 0.47 25.34 2.08
N LYS A 11 0.26 26.56 2.60
CA LYS A 11 -0.73 26.84 3.65
C LYS A 11 -1.93 27.52 3.05
N LEU A 12 -3.11 26.97 3.26
CA LEU A 12 -4.38 27.59 2.91
C LEU A 12 -4.83 28.52 4.06
N ARG A 13 -5.12 29.78 3.71
CA ARG A 13 -5.65 30.76 4.65
C ARG A 13 -6.95 31.33 4.14
N THR A 14 -7.99 31.27 4.96
CA THR A 14 -9.27 31.94 4.67
C THR A 14 -9.24 33.37 5.22
N ARG A 15 -9.59 34.34 4.38
CA ARG A 15 -9.74 35.74 4.74
C ARG A 15 -11.15 36.23 4.44
N SER A 16 -11.69 37.10 5.26
CA SER A 16 -12.92 37.80 4.96
C SER A 16 -12.61 39.15 4.30
N ILE A 17 -12.89 39.27 3.01
CA ILE A 17 -12.65 40.50 2.25
C ILE A 17 -13.97 41.27 2.05
N LYS A 18 -13.89 42.62 2.07
CA LYS A 18 -15.04 43.49 1.83
C LYS A 18 -15.26 43.58 0.32
N TYR A 19 -16.48 43.28 -0.11
CA TYR A 19 -16.94 43.37 -1.49
C TYR A 19 -18.20 44.23 -1.53
N GLY A 20 -18.04 45.52 -1.84
CA GLY A 20 -19.11 46.50 -1.72
C GLY A 20 -19.60 46.66 -0.26
N THR A 21 -20.86 46.38 0.01
CA THR A 21 -21.48 46.42 1.34
C THR A 21 -21.41 45.06 2.08
N THR A 22 -21.02 43.97 1.41
CA THR A 22 -20.96 42.61 1.97
C THR A 22 -19.53 42.17 2.20
N ARG A 23 -19.37 41.16 3.08
CA ARG A 23 -18.09 40.46 3.25
C ARG A 23 -18.20 39.06 2.63
N ARG A 24 -17.15 38.66 1.87
CA ARG A 24 -17.08 37.32 1.27
C ARG A 24 -15.80 36.62 1.72
N PRO A 25 -15.81 35.27 1.86
CA PRO A 25 -14.59 34.52 2.10
C PRO A 25 -13.69 34.59 0.86
N ALA A 26 -12.42 34.81 1.08
CA ALA A 26 -11.36 34.69 0.08
C ALA A 26 -10.32 33.69 0.58
N TYR A 27 -9.85 32.85 -0.31
CA TYR A 27 -8.86 31.83 -0.03
C TYR A 27 -7.51 32.28 -0.54
N GLU A 28 -6.52 32.25 0.33
CA GLU A 28 -5.14 32.61 0.02
C GLU A 28 -4.26 31.37 0.21
N LEU A 29 -3.62 30.90 -0.85
CA LEU A 29 -2.66 29.82 -0.80
C LEU A 29 -1.25 30.42 -0.73
N ARG A 30 -0.47 29.99 0.27
CA ARG A 30 0.90 30.48 0.50
C ARG A 30 1.88 29.33 0.46
N VAL A 31 2.79 29.38 -0.47
CA VAL A 31 4.00 28.55 -0.46
C VAL A 31 5.04 29.28 0.36
N VAL A 32 5.55 28.68 1.44
CA VAL A 32 6.34 29.40 2.46
C VAL A 32 7.72 28.83 2.70
N ASP A 33 7.99 27.64 2.19
CA ASP A 33 9.27 26.95 2.30
C ASP A 33 10.13 27.20 1.06
N ALA A 34 11.43 27.41 1.24
CA ALA A 34 12.35 27.74 0.16
C ALA A 34 12.42 26.67 -0.92
N ALA A 35 12.45 25.39 -0.55
CA ALA A 35 12.48 24.27 -1.50
C ALA A 35 11.17 24.17 -2.28
N SER A 36 10.04 24.35 -1.60
CA SER A 36 8.71 24.37 -2.21
C SER A 36 8.52 25.57 -3.14
N ILE A 37 9.05 26.75 -2.80
CA ILE A 37 9.01 27.94 -3.68
C ILE A 37 9.85 27.69 -4.91
N GLU A 38 11.06 27.16 -4.76
CA GLU A 38 11.95 26.83 -5.87
C GLU A 38 11.28 25.84 -6.83
N ARG A 39 10.71 24.74 -6.29
CA ARG A 39 10.01 23.72 -7.07
C ARG A 39 8.77 24.31 -7.76
N PHE A 40 7.98 25.12 -7.06
CA PHE A 40 6.84 25.82 -7.66
C PHE A 40 7.26 26.69 -8.85
N CYS A 41 8.34 27.44 -8.69
CA CYS A 41 8.85 28.30 -9.75
C CYS A 41 9.37 27.54 -10.97
N LEU A 42 10.00 26.38 -10.74
CA LEU A 42 10.61 25.59 -11.83
C LEU A 42 9.60 24.68 -12.54
N GLU A 43 8.67 24.07 -11.79
CA GLU A 43 7.79 23.04 -12.34
C GLU A 43 6.40 23.56 -12.72
N ILE A 44 5.89 24.58 -12.02
CA ILE A 44 4.54 25.13 -12.25
C ILE A 44 4.62 26.54 -12.84
N GLY A 45 5.44 27.38 -12.25
CA GLY A 45 5.59 28.76 -12.65
C GLY A 45 4.38 29.65 -12.31
N ALA A 46 4.36 30.87 -12.86
CA ALA A 46 3.26 31.80 -12.74
C ALA A 46 3.05 32.52 -14.08
N LEU A 47 2.04 32.09 -14.83
CA LEU A 47 1.71 32.61 -16.16
C LEU A 47 1.60 34.15 -16.17
N GLY A 48 2.30 34.82 -17.06
CA GLY A 48 2.32 36.29 -17.17
C GLY A 48 3.10 36.97 -16.04
N LYS A 49 3.94 36.24 -15.28
CA LYS A 49 4.81 36.79 -14.22
C LYS A 49 6.22 36.18 -14.25
N GLU A 50 6.66 35.75 -15.39
CA GLU A 50 7.92 35.04 -15.61
C GLU A 50 9.13 35.83 -15.08
N ASP A 51 9.14 37.18 -15.30
CA ASP A 51 10.18 38.05 -14.76
C ASP A 51 10.25 38.01 -13.23
N LYS A 52 9.08 37.91 -12.55
CA LYS A 52 9.04 37.84 -11.09
C LYS A 52 9.49 36.47 -10.58
N VAL A 53 9.20 35.41 -11.32
CA VAL A 53 9.65 34.06 -11.00
C VAL A 53 11.19 34.02 -11.04
N THR A 54 11.81 34.61 -12.07
CA THR A 54 13.28 34.70 -12.19
C THR A 54 13.88 35.41 -10.98
N VAL A 55 13.34 36.57 -10.61
CA VAL A 55 13.79 37.33 -9.43
C VAL A 55 13.70 36.55 -8.15
N VAL A 56 12.61 35.77 -7.96
CA VAL A 56 12.43 34.91 -6.78
C VAL A 56 13.50 33.82 -6.75
N LEU A 57 13.77 33.15 -7.86
CA LEU A 57 14.80 32.10 -7.94
C LEU A 57 16.19 32.65 -7.63
N GLU A 58 16.55 33.87 -8.14
CA GLU A 58 17.82 34.54 -7.81
C GLU A 58 17.94 34.88 -6.32
N GLN A 59 16.85 35.30 -5.69
CA GLN A 59 16.83 35.58 -4.25
C GLN A 59 17.00 34.31 -3.42
N LEU A 60 16.35 33.19 -3.81
CA LEU A 60 16.49 31.92 -3.16
C LEU A 60 17.91 31.35 -3.24
N ALA A 61 18.59 31.55 -4.35
CA ALA A 61 19.99 31.15 -4.54
C ALA A 61 20.96 31.87 -3.58
N ARG A 62 20.61 33.06 -3.12
CA ARG A 62 21.45 33.89 -2.20
C ARG A 62 21.08 33.71 -0.73
N GLY A 63 19.93 33.09 -0.40
CA GLY A 63 19.38 32.97 0.94
C GLY A 63 19.80 31.73 1.67
N ARG A 64 19.69 31.72 3.03
CA ARG A 64 19.78 30.49 3.83
C ARG A 64 18.51 29.67 3.66
N ARG A 65 18.66 28.44 3.23
CA ARG A 65 17.55 27.47 3.16
C ARG A 65 17.20 26.99 4.58
N GLN A 66 16.20 27.60 5.22
CA GLN A 66 15.63 27.08 6.47
C GLN A 66 14.26 26.45 6.18
N THR A 67 14.11 25.16 6.49
CA THR A 67 12.84 24.44 6.36
C THR A 67 12.45 23.90 7.71
N ASN A 68 11.50 24.55 8.39
CA ASN A 68 10.92 24.06 9.65
C ASN A 68 9.50 23.52 9.45
N LEU A 69 9.07 23.31 8.21
CA LEU A 69 7.70 22.92 7.87
C LEU A 69 7.59 21.44 7.54
N ASP A 70 8.61 20.86 6.95
CA ASP A 70 8.69 19.44 6.65
C ASP A 70 9.53 18.78 7.75
N THR A 71 8.84 18.31 8.79
CA THR A 71 9.49 17.71 9.96
C THR A 71 9.04 16.27 10.14
N ILE A 72 9.98 15.42 10.50
CA ILE A 72 9.74 14.05 10.91
C ILE A 72 9.26 14.07 12.37
N PRO A 73 8.20 13.31 12.72
CA PRO A 73 7.60 13.34 14.05
C PRO A 73 8.58 13.05 15.20
N VAL A 74 8.22 13.48 16.39
CA VAL A 74 9.03 13.28 17.61
C VAL A 74 9.19 11.80 17.97
N GLU A 75 8.25 10.97 17.60
CA GLU A 75 8.24 9.52 17.78
C GLU A 75 9.43 8.83 17.09
N ALA A 76 9.96 9.41 16.02
CA ALA A 76 11.15 8.90 15.35
C ALA A 76 12.40 8.85 16.23
N TRP A 77 12.39 9.49 17.42
CA TRP A 77 13.44 9.32 18.42
C TRP A 77 13.57 7.86 18.90
N HIS A 78 12.51 7.07 18.86
CA HIS A 78 12.61 5.64 19.17
C HIS A 78 13.53 4.92 18.17
N ALA A 79 13.34 5.15 16.87
CA ALA A 79 14.20 4.57 15.84
C ALA A 79 15.65 5.07 15.95
N VAL A 80 15.85 6.35 16.26
CA VAL A 80 17.19 6.91 16.50
C VAL A 80 17.87 6.26 17.70
N ARG A 81 17.16 6.00 18.80
CA ARG A 81 17.71 5.30 19.96
C ARG A 81 18.06 3.85 19.65
N SER A 82 17.19 3.16 18.94
CA SER A 82 17.44 1.79 18.51
C SER A 82 18.71 1.71 17.65
N ALA A 83 18.84 2.58 16.67
CA ALA A 83 20.01 2.64 15.80
C ALA A 83 21.29 3.08 16.51
N LYS A 84 21.16 3.96 17.53
CA LYS A 84 22.29 4.42 18.35
C LYS A 84 22.85 3.28 19.22
N GLY A 85 22.01 2.41 19.74
CA GLY A 85 22.40 1.37 20.69
C GLY A 85 23.11 1.96 21.92
N ASP A 86 24.18 1.33 22.34
CA ASP A 86 24.97 1.71 23.55
C ASP A 86 25.92 2.91 23.34
N ARG A 87 25.98 3.47 22.11
CA ARG A 87 26.82 4.63 21.82
C ARG A 87 26.39 5.84 22.68
N SER A 88 27.35 6.65 23.11
CA SER A 88 27.03 7.91 23.83
C SER A 88 26.49 8.97 22.85
N TRP A 89 25.69 9.90 23.36
CA TRP A 89 25.25 11.05 22.57
C TRP A 89 26.42 11.93 22.13
N GLN A 90 27.45 12.05 22.95
CA GLN A 90 28.66 12.81 22.63
C GLN A 90 29.43 12.21 21.45
N SER A 91 29.60 10.90 21.42
CA SER A 91 30.24 10.24 20.25
C SER A 91 29.44 10.43 18.95
N MET A 92 28.11 10.49 19.06
CA MET A 92 27.24 10.77 17.91
C MET A 92 27.39 12.23 17.45
N PHE A 93 27.49 13.21 18.37
CA PHE A 93 27.74 14.60 18.01
C PHE A 93 29.06 14.78 17.27
N ALA A 94 30.10 14.12 17.76
CA ALA A 94 31.40 14.11 17.07
C ALA A 94 31.32 13.52 15.66
N ALA A 95 30.58 12.40 15.48
CA ALA A 95 30.35 11.79 14.18
C ALA A 95 29.54 12.69 13.23
N MET A 96 28.66 13.54 13.76
CA MET A 96 27.89 14.53 12.99
C MET A 96 28.67 15.84 12.72
N GLY A 97 29.91 15.96 13.20
CA GLY A 97 30.68 17.21 13.13
C GLY A 97 30.10 18.35 13.96
N LEU A 98 29.34 18.03 15.01
CA LEU A 98 28.72 19.00 15.92
C LEU A 98 29.56 19.20 17.19
N PRO A 99 29.59 20.42 17.78
CA PRO A 99 30.20 20.64 19.07
C PRO A 99 29.60 19.76 20.17
N GLU A 100 30.38 19.31 21.14
CA GLU A 100 29.91 18.51 22.28
C GLU A 100 28.81 19.21 23.09
N SER A 101 28.78 20.54 23.10
CA SER A 101 27.75 21.35 23.76
C SER A 101 26.43 21.39 22.99
N SER A 102 26.32 20.71 21.83
CA SER A 102 25.11 20.70 21.01
C SER A 102 23.97 20.03 21.74
N ASN A 103 22.76 20.58 21.62
CA ASN A 103 21.54 20.01 22.15
C ASN A 103 20.59 19.63 21.03
N LEU A 104 20.35 18.35 20.87
CA LEU A 104 19.40 17.81 19.87
C LEU A 104 17.95 17.88 20.32
N HIS A 105 17.68 18.29 21.58
CA HIS A 105 16.34 18.26 22.16
C HIS A 105 15.67 16.88 22.04
N VAL A 106 16.41 15.84 22.41
CA VAL A 106 15.96 14.43 22.37
C VAL A 106 14.57 14.31 22.98
N ASP A 107 13.64 13.65 22.30
CA ASP A 107 12.23 13.45 22.67
C ASP A 107 11.39 14.73 22.88
N LYS A 108 11.93 15.89 22.58
CA LYS A 108 11.24 17.17 22.82
C LYS A 108 10.82 17.89 21.54
N ARG A 109 11.47 17.58 20.44
CA ARG A 109 11.21 18.26 19.16
C ARG A 109 11.28 17.30 18.00
N ALA A 110 10.43 17.53 17.02
CA ALA A 110 10.48 16.91 15.71
C ALA A 110 11.79 17.25 14.98
N PHE A 111 12.16 16.46 14.00
CA PHE A 111 13.38 16.62 13.21
C PHE A 111 13.09 17.38 11.92
N GLY A 112 13.97 18.31 11.53
CA GLY A 112 14.06 18.66 10.11
C GLY A 112 14.75 17.52 9.34
N ARG A 113 14.36 17.30 8.10
CA ARG A 113 14.89 16.20 7.24
C ARG A 113 16.39 16.20 7.14
N GLU A 114 17.02 17.38 6.94
CA GLU A 114 18.48 17.51 6.89
C GLU A 114 19.16 17.02 8.17
N ARG A 115 18.56 17.30 9.35
CA ARG A 115 19.08 16.83 10.63
C ARG A 115 18.95 15.31 10.75
N MET A 116 17.83 14.75 10.33
CA MET A 116 17.62 13.29 10.32
C MET A 116 18.61 12.60 9.37
N SER A 117 18.88 13.16 8.20
CA SER A 117 19.86 12.63 7.25
C SER A 117 21.26 12.57 7.89
N ARG A 118 21.71 13.65 8.56
CA ARG A 118 22.99 13.66 9.27
C ARG A 118 23.05 12.62 10.42
N ILE A 119 21.95 12.43 11.13
CA ILE A 119 21.87 11.37 12.17
C ILE A 119 21.96 10.00 11.54
N ALA A 120 21.25 9.77 10.43
CA ALA A 120 21.26 8.51 9.70
C ALA A 120 22.66 8.17 9.17
N GLU A 121 23.38 9.14 8.64
CA GLU A 121 24.77 8.98 8.19
C GLU A 121 25.70 8.63 9.35
N ALA A 122 25.63 9.38 10.46
CA ALA A 122 26.48 9.15 11.63
C ALA A 122 26.24 7.79 12.29
N LEU A 123 25.04 7.24 12.20
CA LEU A 123 24.66 5.95 12.74
C LEU A 123 24.76 4.80 11.72
N HIS A 124 24.99 5.10 10.43
CA HIS A 124 24.92 4.15 9.31
C HIS A 124 23.58 3.40 9.27
N ALA A 125 22.47 4.10 9.55
CA ALA A 125 21.14 3.54 9.69
C ALA A 125 20.28 3.83 8.45
N GLN A 126 20.07 2.81 7.60
CA GLN A 126 19.33 2.96 6.35
C GLN A 126 17.86 3.33 6.59
N GLU A 127 17.23 2.82 7.65
CA GLU A 127 15.86 3.17 8.01
C GLU A 127 15.69 4.66 8.30
N LEU A 128 16.61 5.25 9.04
CA LEU A 128 16.59 6.69 9.33
C LEU A 128 16.86 7.52 8.07
N LYS A 129 17.67 6.99 7.16
CA LYS A 129 17.91 7.61 5.86
C LYS A 129 16.65 7.62 5.01
N ASN A 130 15.91 6.51 4.98
CA ASN A 130 14.63 6.41 4.29
C ASN A 130 13.59 7.40 4.85
N LEU A 131 13.55 7.60 6.18
CA LEU A 131 12.70 8.62 6.80
C LEU A 131 13.10 10.04 6.41
N ALA A 132 14.39 10.31 6.26
CA ALA A 132 14.91 11.63 5.89
C ALA A 132 14.68 11.98 4.42
N GLU A 133 14.82 11.00 3.53
CA GLU A 133 14.81 11.18 2.06
C GLU A 133 13.46 10.75 1.43
N GLY A 134 12.56 10.14 2.19
CA GLY A 134 11.25 9.67 1.70
C GLY A 134 10.33 10.81 1.27
N ASP A 135 9.45 10.52 0.33
CA ASP A 135 8.49 11.49 -0.24
C ASP A 135 7.22 11.68 0.62
N LEU A 136 7.16 11.08 1.81
CA LEU A 136 6.03 11.19 2.72
C LEU A 136 6.08 12.49 3.52
N TYR A 137 5.00 13.25 3.53
CA TYR A 137 4.83 14.42 4.39
C TYR A 137 4.08 13.99 5.67
N TRP A 138 4.61 14.39 6.82
CA TRP A 138 4.03 14.11 8.13
C TRP A 138 3.18 15.29 8.60
N ASP A 139 1.90 15.05 8.81
CA ASP A 139 0.97 16.06 9.34
C ASP A 139 0.34 15.59 10.65
N THR A 140 -0.21 16.52 11.41
CA THR A 140 -0.82 16.24 12.71
C THR A 140 -2.34 16.13 12.55
N ILE A 141 -2.93 15.05 13.04
CA ILE A 141 -4.39 14.95 13.17
C ILE A 141 -4.83 15.94 14.25
N THR A 142 -5.55 16.99 13.83
CA THR A 142 -6.00 18.06 14.72
C THR A 142 -7.39 17.82 15.32
N ALA A 143 -8.23 17.04 14.63
CA ALA A 143 -9.57 16.66 15.10
C ALA A 143 -10.00 15.36 14.43
N ILE A 144 -10.78 14.57 15.12
CA ILE A 144 -11.50 13.41 14.59
C ILE A 144 -12.97 13.67 14.90
N GLU A 145 -13.80 13.84 13.85
CA GLU A 145 -15.21 14.11 13.98
C GLU A 145 -16.01 12.91 13.45
N TYR A 146 -16.96 12.43 14.24
CA TYR A 146 -17.86 11.37 13.79
C TYR A 146 -18.92 11.95 12.85
N LEU A 147 -18.88 11.53 11.59
CA LEU A 147 -19.78 12.01 10.53
C LEU A 147 -21.01 11.10 10.32
N GLY A 148 -21.20 10.09 11.17
CA GLY A 148 -22.21 9.04 10.98
C GLY A 148 -21.75 7.96 10.01
N GLU A 149 -22.65 7.04 9.66
CA GLU A 149 -22.40 6.04 8.63
C GLU A 149 -22.39 6.73 7.26
N GLN A 150 -21.27 6.60 6.57
CA GLN A 150 -21.07 7.15 5.23
C GLN A 150 -20.66 6.00 4.30
N GLN A 151 -21.09 6.06 3.06
CA GLN A 151 -20.60 5.12 2.06
C GLN A 151 -19.12 5.43 1.78
N VAL A 152 -18.27 4.41 1.93
CA VAL A 152 -16.84 4.50 1.62
C VAL A 152 -16.52 3.74 0.34
N TYR A 153 -15.61 4.28 -0.43
CA TYR A 153 -15.15 3.72 -1.70
C TYR A 153 -13.74 3.17 -1.51
N ASP A 154 -13.49 2.01 -2.08
CA ASP A 154 -12.15 1.45 -2.17
C ASP A 154 -11.60 1.71 -3.58
N LEU A 155 -10.46 2.38 -3.66
CA LEU A 155 -9.81 2.75 -4.91
C LEU A 155 -8.58 1.88 -5.13
N THR A 156 -8.45 1.31 -6.32
CA THR A 156 -7.23 0.62 -6.71
C THR A 156 -6.34 1.57 -7.49
N VAL A 157 -5.14 1.82 -7.00
CA VAL A 157 -4.13 2.67 -7.66
C VAL A 157 -3.08 1.79 -8.30
N ASP A 158 -2.88 2.02 -9.59
CA ASP A 158 -1.86 1.32 -10.37
C ASP A 158 -0.44 1.68 -9.89
N SER A 159 0.48 0.76 -9.98
CA SER A 159 1.88 0.83 -9.57
C SER A 159 2.17 0.63 -8.09
N THR A 160 1.31 1.05 -7.19
CA THR A 160 1.54 0.93 -5.74
C THR A 160 0.50 0.08 -5.02
N HIS A 161 -0.63 -0.30 -5.68
CA HIS A 161 -1.83 -0.94 -5.11
C HIS A 161 -2.38 -0.26 -3.85
N ASN A 162 -2.01 0.98 -3.68
CA ASN A 162 -2.50 1.85 -2.64
C ASN A 162 -2.92 3.18 -3.28
N PHE A 163 -3.77 3.89 -2.63
CA PHE A 163 -4.16 5.22 -3.05
C PHE A 163 -4.15 6.15 -1.84
N VAL A 164 -4.08 7.44 -2.11
CA VAL A 164 -4.19 8.45 -1.09
C VAL A 164 -5.62 9.00 -1.13
N ALA A 165 -6.41 8.69 -0.10
CA ALA A 165 -7.72 9.28 0.13
C ALA A 165 -7.59 10.34 1.21
N ASP A 166 -7.89 11.60 0.90
CA ASP A 166 -7.66 12.74 1.80
C ASP A 166 -6.24 12.72 2.43
N ASP A 167 -5.22 12.40 1.59
CA ASP A 167 -3.82 12.22 1.97
C ASP A 167 -3.53 11.00 2.88
N ILE A 168 -4.45 10.02 2.96
CA ILE A 168 -4.27 8.75 3.68
C ILE A 168 -4.10 7.58 2.70
N LEU A 169 -3.14 6.69 3.00
CA LEU A 169 -2.80 5.53 2.16
C LEU A 169 -3.71 4.32 2.44
N VAL A 170 -4.27 3.66 1.40
CA VAL A 170 -5.25 2.54 1.49
C VAL A 170 -4.92 1.38 0.50
N HIS A 171 -5.20 0.10 0.87
CA HIS A 171 -4.77 -1.14 0.19
C HIS A 171 -5.86 -2.20 -0.06
N ASN A 172 -5.68 -3.13 -1.06
CA ASN A 172 -6.69 -4.15 -1.43
C ASN A 172 -6.11 -5.53 -1.87
N THR A 173 -6.43 -6.65 -1.13
CA THR A 173 -5.85 -8.02 -1.30
C THR A 173 -6.84 -9.19 -1.04
N SER A 174 -8.15 -8.98 -1.06
CA SER A 174 -9.13 -9.86 -0.39
C SER A 174 -9.34 -11.29 -0.96
N LEU A 175 -9.47 -11.49 -2.29
CA LEU A 175 -9.84 -12.80 -2.83
C LEU A 175 -8.79 -13.87 -2.55
N ALA A 176 -7.52 -13.53 -2.69
CA ALA A 176 -6.42 -14.47 -2.52
C ALA A 176 -6.34 -15.00 -1.07
N ILE A 177 -6.56 -14.11 -0.08
CA ILE A 177 -6.60 -14.49 1.34
C ILE A 177 -7.82 -15.38 1.64
N ASN A 178 -8.98 -15.09 1.02
CA ASN A 178 -10.15 -15.96 1.13
C ASN A 178 -9.88 -17.38 0.59
N VAL A 179 -9.20 -17.49 -0.56
CA VAL A 179 -8.79 -18.78 -1.13
C VAL A 179 -7.84 -19.49 -0.17
N ALA A 180 -6.83 -18.81 0.35
CA ALA A 180 -5.86 -19.37 1.29
C ALA A 180 -6.53 -19.88 2.57
N GLN A 181 -7.39 -19.06 3.19
CA GLN A 181 -8.13 -19.44 4.40
C GLN A 181 -9.05 -20.64 4.16
N ASN A 182 -9.82 -20.64 3.07
CA ASN A 182 -10.69 -21.76 2.73
C ASN A 182 -9.91 -23.04 2.44
N ALA A 183 -8.78 -22.97 1.73
CA ALA A 183 -7.92 -24.11 1.48
C ALA A 183 -7.37 -24.70 2.78
N ALA A 184 -6.82 -23.87 3.66
CA ALA A 184 -6.27 -24.32 4.93
C ALA A 184 -7.35 -24.86 5.88
N LYS A 185 -8.50 -24.19 5.97
CA LYS A 185 -9.55 -24.53 6.94
C LYS A 185 -10.40 -25.72 6.51
N ARG A 186 -10.83 -25.78 5.23
CA ARG A 186 -11.75 -26.83 4.75
C ARG A 186 -11.04 -28.09 4.27
N TYR A 187 -9.81 -27.93 3.77
CA TYR A 187 -9.05 -29.03 3.15
C TYR A 187 -7.75 -29.34 3.88
N SER A 188 -7.50 -28.68 5.04
CA SER A 188 -6.26 -28.83 5.81
C SER A 188 -4.99 -28.59 4.96
N ALA A 189 -5.11 -27.74 3.93
CA ALA A 189 -3.99 -27.42 3.05
C ALA A 189 -2.96 -26.56 3.78
N ARG A 190 -1.69 -26.84 3.50
CA ARG A 190 -0.54 -26.07 4.01
C ARG A 190 -0.24 -24.96 3.03
N VAL A 191 -0.52 -23.73 3.43
CA VAL A 191 -0.47 -22.56 2.55
C VAL A 191 0.64 -21.64 2.99
N ALA A 192 1.56 -21.27 2.09
CA ALA A 192 2.54 -20.21 2.30
C ALA A 192 2.05 -18.92 1.63
N ILE A 193 1.99 -17.84 2.39
CA ILE A 193 1.62 -16.50 1.92
C ILE A 193 2.86 -15.60 2.02
N PHE A 194 3.33 -15.12 0.88
CA PHE A 194 4.36 -14.09 0.79
C PHE A 194 3.70 -12.75 0.55
N SER A 195 3.61 -11.95 1.61
CA SER A 195 3.01 -10.62 1.56
C SER A 195 4.11 -9.58 1.48
N LEU A 196 4.28 -9.01 0.29
CA LEU A 196 5.33 -8.02 0.04
C LEU A 196 4.85 -6.59 0.33
N GLU A 197 3.55 -6.44 0.64
CA GLU A 197 2.87 -5.16 0.84
C GLU A 197 2.32 -5.01 2.26
N MET A 198 1.68 -6.04 2.79
CA MET A 198 1.00 -6.01 4.09
C MET A 198 1.80 -6.75 5.16
N SER A 199 1.81 -6.23 6.40
CA SER A 199 2.44 -6.92 7.53
C SER A 199 1.65 -8.17 7.97
N ASN A 200 2.34 -9.06 8.71
CA ASN A 200 1.74 -10.25 9.30
C ASN A 200 0.51 -9.92 10.16
N GLU A 201 0.58 -8.83 10.95
CA GLU A 201 -0.52 -8.41 11.82
C GLU A 201 -1.75 -7.98 11.01
N GLN A 202 -1.54 -7.25 9.91
CA GLN A 202 -2.64 -6.81 9.05
C GLN A 202 -3.34 -7.98 8.37
N LEU A 203 -2.57 -8.99 7.93
CA LEU A 203 -3.13 -10.22 7.36
C LEU A 203 -3.87 -11.04 8.41
N ALA A 204 -3.31 -11.18 9.63
CA ALA A 204 -3.96 -11.86 10.74
C ALA A 204 -5.30 -11.18 11.11
N GLN A 205 -5.34 -9.85 11.15
CA GLN A 205 -6.57 -9.10 11.39
C GLN A 205 -7.63 -9.35 10.32
N ARG A 206 -7.24 -9.43 9.04
CA ARG A 206 -8.17 -9.77 7.94
C ARG A 206 -8.71 -11.19 8.08
N LEU A 207 -7.84 -12.16 8.35
CA LEU A 207 -8.24 -13.55 8.59
C LEU A 207 -9.22 -13.65 9.77
N LEU A 208 -8.96 -12.93 10.86
CA LEU A 208 -9.84 -12.87 12.02
C LEU A 208 -11.19 -12.22 11.69
N SER A 209 -11.20 -11.12 10.95
CA SER A 209 -12.44 -10.46 10.52
C SER A 209 -13.32 -11.39 9.67
N MET A 210 -12.73 -12.09 8.72
CA MET A 210 -13.43 -13.05 7.88
C MET A 210 -13.99 -14.25 8.70
N GLU A 211 -13.27 -14.66 9.74
CA GLU A 211 -13.66 -15.81 10.58
C GLU A 211 -14.75 -15.44 11.58
N THR A 212 -14.63 -14.29 12.22
CA THR A 212 -15.56 -13.81 13.26
C THR A 212 -16.83 -13.19 12.71
N GLY A 213 -16.76 -12.61 11.51
CA GLY A 213 -17.81 -11.74 10.99
C GLY A 213 -17.83 -10.35 11.63
N ILE A 214 -16.79 -9.99 12.37
CA ILE A 214 -16.61 -8.65 12.95
C ILE A 214 -15.96 -7.75 11.90
N ASP A 215 -16.50 -6.54 11.74
CA ASP A 215 -15.98 -5.54 10.83
C ASP A 215 -14.46 -5.32 11.03
N SER A 216 -13.71 -5.37 9.92
CA SER A 216 -12.24 -5.29 9.94
C SER A 216 -11.71 -3.97 10.49
N HIS A 217 -12.46 -2.87 10.30
CA HIS A 217 -12.11 -1.56 10.83
C HIS A 217 -12.31 -1.51 12.35
N ARG A 218 -13.43 -2.05 12.87
CA ARG A 218 -13.67 -2.15 14.30
C ARG A 218 -12.63 -3.01 15.00
N LEU A 219 -12.27 -4.13 14.39
CA LEU A 219 -11.24 -5.05 14.89
C LEU A 219 -9.89 -4.35 15.00
N ARG A 220 -9.51 -3.57 13.97
CA ARG A 220 -8.27 -2.79 13.93
C ARG A 220 -8.22 -1.69 14.99
N LEU A 221 -9.36 -1.05 15.29
CA LEU A 221 -9.45 0.01 16.30
C LEU A 221 -9.63 -0.53 17.72
N GLY A 222 -9.75 -1.86 17.90
CA GLY A 222 -10.04 -2.47 19.19
C GLY A 222 -11.44 -2.14 19.71
N GLN A 223 -12.36 -1.73 18.85
CA GLN A 223 -13.74 -1.38 19.18
C GLN A 223 -14.62 -2.63 19.20
N LEU A 224 -14.38 -3.49 20.20
CA LEU A 224 -15.10 -4.74 20.38
C LEU A 224 -16.11 -4.61 21.50
N HIS A 225 -17.31 -5.19 21.32
CA HIS A 225 -18.28 -5.38 22.38
C HIS A 225 -17.85 -6.54 23.27
N GLU A 226 -18.30 -6.56 24.51
CA GLU A 226 -17.96 -7.64 25.48
C GLU A 226 -18.32 -9.03 24.95
N GLU A 227 -19.43 -9.13 24.23
CA GLU A 227 -19.93 -10.39 23.64
C GLU A 227 -19.08 -10.87 22.45
N GLU A 228 -18.28 -10.02 21.83
CA GLU A 228 -17.45 -10.36 20.67
C GLU A 228 -16.09 -10.98 21.07
N TRP A 229 -15.65 -10.78 22.31
CA TRP A 229 -14.37 -11.33 22.79
C TRP A 229 -14.31 -12.87 22.76
N PRO A 230 -15.34 -13.59 23.21
CA PRO A 230 -15.35 -15.06 23.08
C PRO A 230 -15.28 -15.51 21.62
N ILE A 231 -16.00 -14.84 20.71
CA ILE A 231 -15.98 -15.14 19.27
C ILE A 231 -14.59 -14.94 18.68
N LEU A 232 -13.92 -13.85 19.07
CA LEU A 232 -12.56 -13.57 18.63
C LEU A 232 -11.56 -14.61 19.11
N LEU A 233 -11.67 -15.04 20.37
CA LEU A 233 -10.81 -16.08 20.93
C LEU A 233 -11.02 -17.43 20.25
N GLU A 234 -12.26 -17.82 19.98
CA GLU A 234 -12.58 -19.03 19.24
C GLU A 234 -12.00 -18.98 17.83
N ALA A 235 -12.20 -17.87 17.11
CA ALA A 235 -11.64 -17.67 15.78
C ALA A 235 -10.11 -17.73 15.77
N ALA A 236 -9.47 -17.12 16.77
CA ALA A 236 -8.01 -17.18 16.92
C ALA A 236 -7.52 -18.63 17.13
N ASN A 237 -8.23 -19.43 17.95
CA ASN A 237 -7.92 -20.85 18.13
C ASN A 237 -8.11 -21.66 16.84
N VAL A 238 -9.19 -21.40 16.08
CA VAL A 238 -9.44 -22.04 14.79
C VAL A 238 -8.30 -21.72 13.80
N LEU A 239 -7.93 -20.46 13.69
CA LEU A 239 -6.86 -20.04 12.78
C LEU A 239 -5.48 -20.58 13.22
N ALA A 240 -5.20 -20.60 14.52
CA ALA A 240 -3.96 -21.17 15.07
C ALA A 240 -3.85 -22.68 14.79
N GLY A 241 -4.97 -23.38 14.63
CA GLY A 241 -5.02 -24.78 14.21
C GLY A 241 -4.82 -25.00 12.71
N THR A 242 -4.75 -23.93 11.90
CA THR A 242 -4.52 -24.02 10.44
C THR A 242 -3.04 -23.97 10.10
N SER A 243 -2.67 -24.56 8.97
CA SER A 243 -1.30 -24.54 8.46
C SER A 243 -1.10 -23.37 7.46
N ILE A 244 -1.34 -22.14 7.91
CA ILE A 244 -1.07 -20.94 7.14
C ILE A 244 0.25 -20.33 7.63
N PHE A 245 1.24 -20.24 6.74
CA PHE A 245 2.55 -19.66 6.99
C PHE A 245 2.63 -18.32 6.28
N ILE A 246 2.86 -17.24 7.02
CA ILE A 246 2.91 -15.89 6.47
C ILE A 246 4.34 -15.37 6.57
N ASP A 247 4.83 -14.80 5.47
CA ASP A 247 6.13 -14.14 5.38
C ASP A 247 5.93 -12.74 4.78
N ASP A 248 6.24 -11.71 5.55
CA ASP A 248 6.10 -10.31 5.18
C ASP A 248 7.45 -9.62 4.89
N THR A 249 8.44 -10.41 4.48
CA THR A 249 9.75 -9.86 4.08
C THR A 249 9.59 -8.97 2.84
N PRO A 250 9.88 -7.66 2.94
CA PRO A 250 9.68 -6.75 1.83
C PRO A 250 10.68 -7.02 0.70
N ALA A 251 10.24 -6.78 -0.54
CA ALA A 251 11.06 -6.91 -1.75
C ALA A 251 11.81 -8.26 -1.89
N ALA A 252 11.21 -9.35 -1.38
CA ALA A 252 11.81 -10.67 -1.46
C ALA A 252 12.11 -11.08 -2.92
N SER A 253 13.28 -11.64 -3.16
CA SER A 253 13.65 -12.16 -4.47
C SER A 253 13.01 -13.54 -4.72
N VAL A 254 12.90 -13.94 -6.01
CA VAL A 254 12.39 -15.27 -6.35
C VAL A 254 13.21 -16.38 -5.69
N ASN A 255 14.52 -16.20 -5.55
CA ASN A 255 15.40 -17.20 -4.92
C ASN A 255 15.17 -17.31 -3.41
N GLU A 256 14.89 -16.20 -2.74
CA GLU A 256 14.52 -16.23 -1.32
C GLU A 256 13.20 -16.95 -1.12
N ILE A 257 12.17 -16.61 -1.91
CA ILE A 257 10.87 -17.30 -1.88
C ILE A 257 11.06 -18.80 -2.15
N ARG A 258 11.84 -19.16 -3.18
CA ARG A 258 12.15 -20.56 -3.50
C ARG A 258 12.79 -21.28 -2.31
N THR A 259 13.77 -20.66 -1.67
CA THR A 259 14.48 -21.26 -0.52
C THR A 259 13.55 -21.46 0.66
N LYS A 260 12.71 -20.46 0.97
CA LYS A 260 11.71 -20.54 2.04
C LYS A 260 10.66 -21.63 1.74
N CYS A 261 10.15 -21.70 0.50
CA CYS A 261 9.19 -22.72 0.08
C CYS A 261 9.79 -24.14 0.18
N ARG A 262 11.03 -24.33 -0.24
CA ARG A 262 11.71 -25.63 -0.12
C ARG A 262 11.86 -26.07 1.33
N ARG A 263 12.21 -25.14 2.21
CA ARG A 263 12.31 -25.41 3.65
C ARG A 263 10.96 -25.79 4.24
N LEU A 264 9.92 -25.00 3.98
CA LEU A 264 8.55 -25.30 4.42
C LEU A 264 8.07 -26.65 3.88
N TYR A 265 8.34 -26.94 2.61
CA TYR A 265 7.98 -28.22 2.00
C TYR A 265 8.65 -29.40 2.69
N ALA A 266 9.93 -29.29 3.05
CA ALA A 266 10.69 -30.34 3.72
C ALA A 266 10.26 -30.55 5.19
N GLU A 267 9.97 -29.45 5.92
CA GLU A 267 9.67 -29.48 7.36
C GLU A 267 8.21 -29.79 7.67
N HIS A 268 7.29 -29.21 6.91
CA HIS A 268 5.85 -29.25 7.17
C HIS A 268 5.04 -29.81 6.01
N GLY A 269 5.62 -29.88 4.84
CA GLY A 269 4.89 -30.01 3.58
C GLY A 269 4.31 -28.69 3.12
N LEU A 270 3.90 -28.62 1.85
CA LEU A 270 3.35 -27.41 1.24
C LEU A 270 2.36 -27.81 0.14
N ASP A 271 1.18 -27.22 0.13
CA ASP A 271 0.13 -27.53 -0.82
C ASP A 271 -0.26 -26.34 -1.69
N MET A 272 0.09 -25.10 -1.28
CA MET A 272 -0.19 -23.88 -2.03
C MET A 272 0.80 -22.77 -1.67
N VAL A 273 1.15 -21.96 -2.66
CA VAL A 273 1.92 -20.71 -2.47
C VAL A 273 1.11 -19.53 -2.99
N LEU A 274 1.02 -18.47 -2.21
CA LEU A 274 0.38 -17.22 -2.56
C LEU A 274 1.40 -16.09 -2.46
N ILE A 275 1.43 -15.20 -3.47
CA ILE A 275 2.35 -14.05 -3.53
C ILE A 275 1.55 -12.78 -3.79
N ASP A 276 1.64 -11.84 -2.88
CA ASP A 276 0.95 -10.55 -2.92
C ASP A 276 1.98 -9.41 -2.86
N TYR A 277 2.32 -8.82 -3.96
CA TYR A 277 2.09 -9.07 -5.38
C TYR A 277 3.44 -9.09 -6.13
N MET A 278 3.46 -9.70 -7.30
CA MET A 278 4.71 -10.02 -7.99
C MET A 278 5.53 -8.79 -8.43
N GLN A 279 4.93 -7.64 -8.63
CA GLN A 279 5.66 -6.41 -8.99
C GLN A 279 6.47 -5.81 -7.83
N LEU A 280 6.22 -6.21 -6.58
CA LEU A 280 7.07 -5.82 -5.44
C LEU A 280 8.28 -6.74 -5.24
N MET A 281 8.34 -7.85 -5.97
CA MET A 281 9.50 -8.73 -5.91
C MET A 281 10.73 -8.06 -6.52
N SER A 282 11.91 -8.36 -5.97
CA SER A 282 13.17 -7.92 -6.56
C SER A 282 13.68 -8.91 -7.62
N GLY A 283 14.02 -8.39 -8.79
CA GLY A 283 14.74 -9.13 -9.83
C GLY A 283 16.22 -9.25 -9.46
N GLN A 284 16.88 -10.31 -9.93
CA GLN A 284 18.27 -10.66 -9.60
C GLN A 284 19.32 -9.90 -10.44
N THR A 285 19.08 -8.70 -10.89
CA THR A 285 19.98 -8.02 -11.82
C THR A 285 20.62 -6.78 -11.23
N GLY A 286 21.91 -6.86 -11.02
CA GLY A 286 22.77 -5.79 -10.52
C GLY A 286 23.02 -4.65 -11.52
N SER A 287 22.22 -4.51 -12.58
CA SER A 287 22.31 -3.44 -13.56
C SER A 287 21.10 -2.51 -13.45
N ARG A 288 21.36 -1.25 -13.11
CA ARG A 288 20.36 -0.15 -12.96
C ARG A 288 19.56 0.19 -14.24
N ASN A 289 19.81 -0.49 -15.35
CA ASN A 289 19.23 -0.16 -16.67
C ASN A 289 18.41 -1.28 -17.31
N GLU A 290 18.04 -2.34 -16.58
CA GLU A 290 17.16 -3.34 -17.16
C GLU A 290 15.71 -2.85 -17.18
N ASN A 291 15.06 -3.09 -18.32
CA ASN A 291 13.68 -2.73 -18.55
C ASN A 291 12.78 -3.50 -17.56
N ARG A 292 11.93 -2.83 -16.80
CA ARG A 292 10.97 -3.41 -15.85
C ARG A 292 10.20 -4.59 -16.42
N GLN A 293 9.88 -4.54 -17.71
CA GLN A 293 9.21 -5.64 -18.42
C GLN A 293 10.05 -6.94 -18.43
N GLN A 294 11.38 -6.84 -18.53
CA GLN A 294 12.26 -8.02 -18.51
C GLN A 294 12.33 -8.62 -17.10
N GLU A 295 12.35 -7.78 -16.09
CA GLU A 295 12.32 -8.19 -14.68
C GLU A 295 11.04 -8.98 -14.36
N ILE A 296 9.87 -8.45 -14.72
CA ILE A 296 8.59 -9.14 -14.52
C ILE A 296 8.55 -10.45 -15.33
N SER A 297 9.10 -10.47 -16.54
CA SER A 297 9.21 -11.68 -17.35
C SER A 297 10.09 -12.74 -16.71
N TYR A 298 11.18 -12.35 -16.06
CA TYR A 298 12.03 -13.25 -15.30
C TYR A 298 11.29 -13.81 -14.07
N ILE A 299 10.62 -12.95 -13.31
CA ILE A 299 9.84 -13.33 -12.13
C ILE A 299 8.76 -14.34 -12.52
N SER A 300 7.95 -14.04 -13.52
CA SER A 300 6.86 -14.89 -14.00
C SER A 300 7.35 -16.31 -14.36
N ARG A 301 8.39 -16.41 -15.19
CA ARG A 301 9.00 -17.71 -15.57
C ARG A 301 9.56 -18.46 -14.37
N SER A 302 10.16 -17.74 -13.43
CA SER A 302 10.76 -18.34 -12.25
C SER A 302 9.71 -18.87 -11.28
N LEU A 303 8.58 -18.18 -11.12
CA LEU A 303 7.44 -18.65 -10.34
C LEU A 303 6.78 -19.88 -10.98
N LYS A 304 6.68 -19.91 -12.31
CA LYS A 304 6.22 -21.09 -13.03
C LYS A 304 7.17 -22.28 -12.82
N SER A 305 8.48 -22.05 -12.80
CA SER A 305 9.48 -23.07 -12.48
C SER A 305 9.31 -23.58 -11.05
N LEU A 306 9.10 -22.69 -10.08
CA LEU A 306 8.85 -23.04 -8.68
C LEU A 306 7.62 -23.93 -8.51
N ALA A 307 6.49 -23.56 -9.16
CA ALA A 307 5.27 -24.36 -9.13
C ALA A 307 5.50 -25.80 -9.64
N ARG A 308 6.26 -25.96 -10.72
CA ARG A 308 6.62 -27.27 -11.27
C ARG A 308 7.57 -28.05 -10.38
N GLU A 309 8.57 -27.37 -9.83
CA GLU A 309 9.59 -27.98 -8.97
C GLU A 309 8.98 -28.59 -7.70
N LEU A 310 8.11 -27.86 -7.05
CA LEU A 310 7.44 -28.29 -5.81
C LEU A 310 6.16 -29.09 -6.06
N ASN A 311 5.67 -29.10 -7.31
CA ASN A 311 4.38 -29.68 -7.69
C ASN A 311 3.22 -29.11 -6.88
N VAL A 312 3.21 -27.79 -6.66
CA VAL A 312 2.15 -27.05 -5.94
C VAL A 312 1.66 -25.87 -6.78
N PRO A 313 0.38 -25.50 -6.67
CA PRO A 313 -0.13 -24.29 -7.28
C PRO A 313 0.53 -23.04 -6.66
N VAL A 314 0.96 -22.12 -7.53
CA VAL A 314 1.45 -20.80 -7.16
C VAL A 314 0.45 -19.78 -7.66
N ILE A 315 -0.22 -19.10 -6.74
CA ILE A 315 -1.12 -17.98 -7.02
C ILE A 315 -0.32 -16.70 -6.84
N ALA A 316 -0.09 -15.98 -7.92
CA ALA A 316 0.59 -14.68 -7.86
C ALA A 316 -0.38 -13.58 -8.25
N LEU A 317 -0.54 -12.59 -7.37
CA LEU A 317 -1.28 -11.37 -7.69
C LEU A 317 -0.46 -10.51 -8.62
N SER A 318 -1.12 -9.90 -9.57
CA SER A 318 -0.50 -9.02 -10.55
C SER A 318 -1.37 -7.81 -10.80
N GLN A 319 -0.72 -6.68 -10.92
CA GLN A 319 -1.34 -5.42 -11.25
C GLN A 319 -1.71 -5.34 -12.74
N LEU A 320 -2.79 -4.65 -13.05
CA LEU A 320 -3.23 -4.36 -14.40
C LEU A 320 -2.68 -3.03 -14.92
N SER A 321 -2.68 -2.86 -16.24
CA SER A 321 -2.36 -1.59 -16.89
C SER A 321 -3.49 -0.56 -16.66
N ARG A 322 -3.12 0.71 -16.46
CA ARG A 322 -4.07 1.84 -16.33
C ARG A 322 -5.02 2.04 -17.52
N ALA A 323 -4.70 1.45 -18.66
CA ALA A 323 -5.54 1.53 -19.84
C ALA A 323 -6.99 1.01 -19.59
N VAL A 324 -7.20 0.13 -18.62
CA VAL A 324 -8.53 -0.37 -18.23
C VAL A 324 -9.44 0.76 -17.79
N GLU A 325 -8.94 1.68 -16.96
CA GLU A 325 -9.74 2.76 -16.36
C GLU A 325 -10.17 3.83 -17.37
N SER A 326 -9.41 3.98 -18.46
CA SER A 326 -9.69 4.96 -19.52
C SER A 326 -10.71 4.47 -20.53
N ARG A 327 -11.10 3.17 -20.52
CA ARG A 327 -12.09 2.60 -21.41
C ARG A 327 -13.51 2.87 -20.92
N SER A 328 -14.46 2.89 -21.86
CA SER A 328 -15.90 2.91 -21.54
C SER A 328 -16.35 1.63 -20.85
N ASP A 329 -15.86 0.47 -21.33
CA ASP A 329 -16.00 -0.83 -20.66
C ASP A 329 -14.74 -1.08 -19.83
N LYS A 330 -14.90 -1.02 -18.51
CA LYS A 330 -13.82 -1.19 -17.52
C LYS A 330 -13.60 -2.67 -17.14
N ARG A 331 -14.22 -3.62 -17.84
CA ARG A 331 -13.98 -5.05 -17.64
C ARG A 331 -12.55 -5.41 -18.06
N PRO A 332 -11.74 -6.02 -17.17
CA PRO A 332 -10.36 -6.38 -17.49
C PRO A 332 -10.28 -7.45 -18.57
N MET A 333 -9.23 -7.40 -19.38
CA MET A 333 -8.94 -8.38 -20.43
C MET A 333 -7.43 -8.70 -20.48
N LEU A 334 -7.04 -9.78 -21.16
CA LEU A 334 -5.63 -10.24 -21.22
C LEU A 334 -4.66 -9.17 -21.72
N SER A 335 -5.09 -8.29 -22.62
CA SER A 335 -4.26 -7.17 -23.09
C SER A 335 -3.90 -6.16 -21.99
N ASP A 336 -4.62 -6.15 -20.88
CA ASP A 336 -4.36 -5.26 -19.74
C ASP A 336 -3.17 -5.74 -18.88
N LEU A 337 -2.72 -6.99 -19.11
CA LEU A 337 -1.43 -7.51 -18.63
C LEU A 337 -0.25 -7.08 -19.52
N ARG A 338 -0.41 -6.12 -20.41
CA ARG A 338 0.47 -5.82 -21.56
C ARG A 338 1.88 -5.35 -21.18
N GLU A 339 2.06 -4.71 -20.04
CA GLU A 339 3.42 -4.42 -19.53
C GLU A 339 4.15 -5.70 -19.10
N SER A 340 3.42 -6.81 -19.04
CA SER A 340 3.85 -8.12 -18.60
C SER A 340 3.33 -9.22 -19.53
N GLY A 341 3.46 -9.05 -20.84
CA GLY A 341 3.00 -10.05 -21.84
C GLY A 341 3.52 -11.47 -21.60
N SER A 342 4.60 -11.60 -20.84
CA SER A 342 5.12 -12.87 -20.34
C SER A 342 4.21 -13.53 -19.29
N ILE A 343 3.52 -12.76 -18.43
CA ILE A 343 2.60 -13.32 -17.43
C ILE A 343 1.48 -14.08 -18.14
N GLU A 344 0.90 -13.48 -19.19
CA GLU A 344 -0.11 -14.16 -19.98
C GLU A 344 0.41 -15.47 -20.56
N GLN A 345 1.66 -15.51 -21.08
CA GLN A 345 2.21 -16.72 -21.68
C GLN A 345 2.54 -17.80 -20.64
N ASP A 346 3.10 -17.42 -19.50
CA ASP A 346 3.58 -18.33 -18.46
C ASP A 346 2.44 -18.91 -17.59
N ALA A 347 1.40 -18.12 -17.29
CA ALA A 347 0.28 -18.55 -16.47
C ALA A 347 -0.54 -19.67 -17.14
N ASP A 348 -0.95 -20.67 -16.36
CA ASP A 348 -1.90 -21.69 -16.81
C ASP A 348 -3.34 -21.20 -16.73
N VAL A 349 -3.62 -20.38 -15.74
CA VAL A 349 -4.93 -19.75 -15.48
C VAL A 349 -4.70 -18.27 -15.23
N VAL A 350 -5.55 -17.42 -15.82
CA VAL A 350 -5.60 -15.98 -15.52
C VAL A 350 -7.02 -15.65 -15.08
N LEU A 351 -7.13 -15.10 -13.88
CA LEU A 351 -8.37 -14.64 -13.29
C LEU A 351 -8.33 -13.13 -13.16
N PHE A 352 -9.39 -12.45 -13.59
CA PHE A 352 -9.61 -11.05 -13.28
C PHE A 352 -10.77 -10.91 -12.32
N ILE A 353 -10.73 -9.87 -11.50
CA ILE A 353 -11.82 -9.50 -10.60
C ILE A 353 -12.42 -8.20 -11.13
N TYR A 354 -13.73 -8.19 -11.29
CA TYR A 354 -14.48 -7.01 -11.69
C TYR A 354 -15.68 -6.82 -10.76
N ARG A 355 -15.94 -5.58 -10.39
CA ARG A 355 -17.11 -5.21 -9.62
C ARG A 355 -17.76 -4.01 -10.30
N ASP A 356 -19.02 -4.20 -10.73
CA ASP A 356 -19.78 -3.15 -11.38
C ASP A 356 -20.14 -2.02 -10.41
N ASP A 357 -20.52 -2.37 -9.17
CA ASP A 357 -20.86 -1.42 -8.11
C ASP A 357 -19.68 -0.54 -7.65
N TYR A 358 -18.48 -0.86 -8.08
CA TYR A 358 -17.28 -0.06 -7.84
C TYR A 358 -17.16 1.11 -8.82
N TYR A 359 -17.60 0.93 -10.06
CA TYR A 359 -17.52 1.92 -11.14
C TYR A 359 -18.85 2.66 -11.37
N ASN A 360 -19.95 2.08 -10.94
CA ASN A 360 -21.31 2.57 -11.17
C ASN A 360 -22.11 2.49 -9.86
N GLU A 361 -22.37 3.64 -9.26
CA GLU A 361 -23.12 3.75 -8.00
C GLU A 361 -24.56 3.23 -8.12
N ASP A 362 -25.18 3.39 -9.30
CA ASP A 362 -26.53 2.96 -9.59
C ASP A 362 -26.59 1.51 -10.12
N SER A 363 -25.52 0.72 -9.94
CA SER A 363 -25.48 -0.67 -10.40
C SER A 363 -26.55 -1.52 -9.72
N GLU A 364 -27.29 -2.28 -10.52
CA GLU A 364 -28.21 -3.31 -10.02
C GLU A 364 -27.48 -4.50 -9.37
N GLN A 365 -26.16 -4.62 -9.60
CA GLN A 365 -25.31 -5.70 -9.09
C GLN A 365 -24.53 -5.28 -7.85
N GLN A 366 -25.22 -4.78 -6.85
CA GLN A 366 -24.59 -4.37 -5.59
C GLN A 366 -23.95 -5.56 -4.86
N ASN A 367 -22.70 -5.35 -4.37
CA ASN A 367 -21.93 -6.37 -3.64
C ASN A 367 -21.65 -7.65 -4.46
N ILE A 368 -21.72 -7.59 -5.77
CA ILE A 368 -21.35 -8.69 -6.65
C ILE A 368 -19.96 -8.44 -7.24
N ALA A 369 -19.13 -9.46 -7.15
CA ALA A 369 -17.81 -9.49 -7.76
C ALA A 369 -17.75 -10.60 -8.80
N ASP A 370 -17.46 -10.24 -10.03
CA ASP A 370 -17.24 -11.17 -11.13
C ASP A 370 -15.79 -11.64 -11.14
N VAL A 371 -15.57 -12.92 -10.98
CA VAL A 371 -14.29 -13.58 -11.21
C VAL A 371 -14.27 -14.09 -12.65
N ILE A 372 -13.55 -13.39 -13.51
CA ILE A 372 -13.46 -13.64 -14.95
C ILE A 372 -12.29 -14.58 -15.21
N VAL A 373 -12.56 -15.82 -15.60
CA VAL A 373 -11.56 -16.77 -16.08
C VAL A 373 -11.22 -16.40 -17.52
N ALA A 374 -10.23 -15.51 -17.68
CA ALA A 374 -9.86 -14.99 -19.00
C ALA A 374 -8.93 -15.94 -19.79
N LYS A 375 -8.19 -16.78 -19.08
CA LYS A 375 -7.35 -17.84 -19.66
C LYS A 375 -7.44 -19.08 -18.80
N HIS A 376 -7.54 -20.24 -19.45
CA HIS A 376 -7.42 -21.55 -18.84
C HIS A 376 -6.78 -22.52 -19.83
N ARG A 377 -5.58 -23.05 -19.51
CA ARG A 377 -4.80 -23.88 -20.45
C ARG A 377 -5.47 -25.20 -20.77
N HIS A 378 -6.19 -25.79 -19.80
CA HIS A 378 -6.79 -27.12 -19.90
C HIS A 378 -8.30 -27.15 -19.65
N GLY A 379 -8.95 -25.99 -19.56
CA GLY A 379 -10.38 -25.86 -19.30
C GLY A 379 -11.02 -24.71 -20.06
N SER A 380 -12.30 -24.48 -19.79
CA SER A 380 -13.08 -23.39 -20.39
C SER A 380 -12.80 -22.05 -19.69
N THR A 381 -12.93 -20.98 -20.45
CA THR A 381 -13.04 -19.62 -19.93
C THR A 381 -14.50 -19.31 -19.58
N GLY A 382 -14.72 -18.30 -18.75
CA GLY A 382 -16.07 -17.90 -18.33
C GLY A 382 -16.02 -16.93 -17.14
N THR A 383 -17.17 -16.59 -16.61
CA THR A 383 -17.29 -15.71 -15.46
C THR A 383 -18.05 -16.40 -14.34
N VAL A 384 -17.57 -16.27 -13.12
CA VAL A 384 -18.24 -16.75 -11.91
C VAL A 384 -18.50 -15.52 -11.05
N SER A 385 -19.76 -15.26 -10.73
CA SER A 385 -20.16 -14.17 -9.87
C SER A 385 -20.20 -14.65 -8.41
N LEU A 386 -19.58 -13.86 -7.52
CA LEU A 386 -19.52 -14.11 -6.08
C LEU A 386 -20.15 -12.94 -5.32
N PHE A 387 -20.67 -13.19 -4.15
CA PHE A 387 -21.10 -12.15 -3.23
C PHE A 387 -19.91 -11.64 -2.43
N PHE A 388 -19.68 -10.31 -2.43
CA PHE A 388 -18.59 -9.67 -1.72
C PHE A 388 -19.09 -8.84 -0.53
N ARG A 389 -18.72 -9.25 0.68
CA ARG A 389 -18.99 -8.51 1.92
C ARG A 389 -17.85 -7.53 2.17
N LYS A 390 -18.11 -6.25 1.89
CA LYS A 390 -17.10 -5.17 1.96
C LYS A 390 -16.48 -5.04 3.36
N GLU A 391 -17.33 -5.08 4.40
CA GLU A 391 -16.95 -4.88 5.80
C GLU A 391 -15.99 -5.96 6.32
N LEU A 392 -16.11 -7.17 5.77
CA LEU A 392 -15.30 -8.32 6.15
C LEU A 392 -14.21 -8.64 5.12
N THR A 393 -14.18 -7.93 4.00
CA THR A 393 -13.34 -8.25 2.84
C THR A 393 -13.48 -9.71 2.39
N GLN A 394 -14.69 -10.27 2.49
CA GLN A 394 -15.01 -11.70 2.33
C GLN A 394 -15.81 -11.95 1.06
N PHE A 395 -15.39 -12.97 0.30
CA PHE A 395 -16.16 -13.52 -0.82
C PHE A 395 -16.95 -14.73 -0.39
N ARG A 396 -18.18 -14.86 -0.87
CA ARG A 396 -19.07 -15.99 -0.66
C ARG A 396 -19.76 -16.41 -1.94
N ASP A 397 -20.29 -17.63 -1.96
CA ASP A 397 -21.12 -18.09 -3.05
C ASP A 397 -22.40 -17.23 -3.14
N LEU A 398 -22.87 -16.96 -4.36
CA LEU A 398 -24.18 -16.37 -4.60
C LEU A 398 -25.24 -17.44 -4.36
N GLU A 399 -26.15 -17.19 -3.42
CA GLU A 399 -27.37 -18.00 -3.29
C GLU A 399 -28.30 -17.64 -4.45
N ILE A 400 -28.30 -18.48 -5.49
CA ILE A 400 -29.31 -18.43 -6.54
C ILE A 400 -30.54 -19.17 -5.98
N GLN A 401 -31.56 -18.44 -5.52
CA GLN A 401 -32.88 -19.03 -5.32
C GLN A 401 -33.39 -19.49 -6.69
N ARG A 402 -33.33 -20.80 -6.92
CA ARG A 402 -34.07 -21.41 -8.02
C ARG A 402 -35.55 -21.29 -7.66
N THR A 403 -36.25 -20.34 -8.25
CA THR A 403 -37.70 -20.38 -8.35
C THR A 403 -38.04 -21.68 -9.09
N GLU A 404 -38.64 -22.64 -8.39
CA GLU A 404 -39.24 -23.80 -9.03
C GLU A 404 -40.21 -23.25 -10.08
N LEU A 405 -39.90 -23.46 -11.35
CA LEU A 405 -40.88 -23.30 -12.43
C LEU A 405 -41.88 -24.42 -12.24
N ASP A 406 -43.09 -24.07 -11.77
CA ASP A 406 -44.25 -24.92 -11.80
C ASP A 406 -44.45 -25.44 -13.22
N TYR A 407 -44.45 -26.76 -13.35
CA TYR A 407 -44.85 -27.46 -14.58
C TYR A 407 -46.40 -27.61 -14.60
#